data_d2025425428706dd22b9665d74d532e7
#
_entry.id   d2025425428706dd22b9665d74d532e7
#
_cell.length_a   1.000
_cell.length_b   1.000
_cell.length_c   1.000
_cell.angle_alpha   90.00
_cell.angle_beta   90.00
_cell.angle_gamma   90.00
#
_symmetry.space_group_name_H-M   'P 1'
#
loop_
_entity.id
_entity.type
_entity.pdbx_description
1 polymer ?
#
loop_
_entity_poly.entity_id
_entity_poly.type
_entity_poly.pdbx_seq_one_letter_code
_entity_poly.pdbx_strand_id
1 'polypeptide(L)'
;MQSAGETTLTVSSRNYSSWSMRGWLLAKLSGLPFETVMVPIDAASRAELLLLSPSIRVPCLTHEGAKVWDTLAIAEYLNEICPDARLLPQERQARAHCRSICGEMHSGFNALRSALPMNLRAHFPDFRIWSRAQHDIERIVTIWRECLTQYHGPWLFGDEIGVADAMYAPVVTRFLTYDVKLEPDIADYCMRVLAQPFVAEWIDAAKAEQDDIDELDMEF
;
A
#
# COMPACT_ATOMS: atom_id res chain seq x y z
N MET A 1 2.19 36.94 -1.98
CA MET A 1 1.49 35.78 -2.55
C MET A 1 2.53 34.68 -2.60
N GLN A 2 2.49 33.75 -1.65
CA GLN A 2 3.26 32.52 -1.77
C GLN A 2 2.65 31.73 -2.93
N SER A 3 3.45 31.33 -3.91
CA SER A 3 3.02 30.39 -4.96
C SER A 3 2.44 29.18 -4.23
N ALA A 4 1.25 28.75 -4.64
CA ALA A 4 0.71 27.47 -4.20
C ALA A 4 1.81 26.42 -4.47
N GLY A 5 2.41 25.89 -3.42
CA GLY A 5 3.51 24.98 -3.52
C GLY A 5 3.07 23.73 -4.27
N GLU A 6 3.89 23.28 -5.21
CA GLU A 6 3.65 22.06 -5.98
C GLU A 6 3.46 20.88 -5.03
N THR A 7 2.37 20.15 -5.18
CA THR A 7 2.10 18.96 -4.35
C THR A 7 2.95 17.83 -4.84
N THR A 8 3.78 17.26 -3.98
CA THR A 8 4.67 16.14 -4.33
C THR A 8 4.49 14.96 -3.38
N LEU A 9 4.65 13.76 -3.90
CA LEU A 9 4.75 12.53 -3.12
C LEU A 9 6.11 11.89 -3.35
N THR A 10 6.95 11.93 -2.32
CA THR A 10 8.25 11.27 -2.33
C THR A 10 8.08 9.79 -2.06
N VAL A 11 8.60 8.96 -2.94
CA VAL A 11 8.53 7.49 -2.90
C VAL A 11 9.90 6.89 -3.25
N SER A 12 10.09 5.61 -2.94
CA SER A 12 11.24 4.81 -3.40
C SER A 12 10.79 3.75 -4.40
N SER A 13 11.63 2.74 -4.70
CA SER A 13 11.36 1.69 -5.68
C SER A 13 9.91 1.22 -5.71
N ARG A 14 9.32 1.18 -6.87
CA ARG A 14 7.98 0.66 -7.07
C ARG A 14 7.93 -0.85 -6.93
N ASN A 15 9.02 -1.53 -7.28
CA ASN A 15 9.09 -3.00 -7.20
C ASN A 15 9.08 -3.50 -5.75
N TYR A 16 9.83 -2.84 -4.86
CA TYR A 16 10.10 -3.38 -3.52
C TYR A 16 9.41 -2.61 -2.38
N SER A 17 9.09 -1.33 -2.57
CA SER A 17 8.58 -0.49 -1.48
C SER A 17 7.06 -0.56 -1.32
N SER A 18 6.62 -1.47 -0.46
CA SER A 18 5.19 -1.58 -0.13
C SER A 18 4.63 -0.34 0.59
N TRP A 19 5.46 0.42 1.31
CA TRP A 19 5.05 1.68 1.92
C TRP A 19 4.81 2.77 0.89
N SER A 20 5.71 2.89 -0.09
CA SER A 20 5.54 3.81 -1.22
C SER A 20 4.28 3.51 -2.03
N MET A 21 4.02 2.23 -2.32
CA MET A 21 2.78 1.81 -3.00
C MET A 21 1.53 2.26 -2.25
N ARG A 22 1.47 2.07 -0.92
CA ARG A 22 0.33 2.51 -0.11
C ARG A 22 0.10 4.01 -0.19
N GLY A 23 1.14 4.80 0.04
CA GLY A 23 1.03 6.27 0.00
C GLY A 23 0.61 6.78 -1.38
N TRP A 24 1.15 6.18 -2.43
CA TRP A 24 0.80 6.55 -3.79
C TRP A 24 -0.65 6.20 -4.16
N LEU A 25 -1.12 5.01 -3.76
CA LEU A 25 -2.52 4.62 -3.95
C LEU A 25 -3.47 5.56 -3.20
N LEU A 26 -3.15 5.92 -1.95
CA LEU A 26 -3.93 6.88 -1.17
C LEU A 26 -4.01 8.25 -1.86
N ALA A 27 -2.89 8.75 -2.37
CA ALA A 27 -2.85 10.02 -3.09
C ALA A 27 -3.65 9.97 -4.40
N LYS A 28 -3.57 8.88 -5.16
CA LYS A 28 -4.39 8.68 -6.38
C LYS A 28 -5.88 8.61 -6.06
N LEU A 29 -6.25 7.85 -5.03
CA LEU A 29 -7.66 7.68 -4.62
C LEU A 29 -8.26 8.99 -4.08
N SER A 30 -7.44 9.87 -3.50
CA SER A 30 -7.91 11.19 -3.04
C SER A 30 -8.31 12.14 -4.15
N GLY A 31 -7.84 11.89 -5.39
CA GLY A 31 -8.03 12.80 -6.52
C GLY A 31 -7.17 14.07 -6.46
N LEU A 32 -6.34 14.25 -5.41
CA LEU A 32 -5.42 15.38 -5.29
C LEU A 32 -4.36 15.29 -6.41
N PRO A 33 -4.19 16.31 -7.25
CA PRO A 33 -3.10 16.33 -8.22
C PRO A 33 -1.74 16.40 -7.51
N PHE A 34 -0.80 15.55 -7.88
CA PHE A 34 0.55 15.53 -7.31
C PHE A 34 1.59 15.02 -8.32
N GLU A 35 2.82 15.42 -8.10
CA GLU A 35 4.01 14.89 -8.78
C GLU A 35 4.65 13.78 -7.92
N THR A 36 5.07 12.69 -8.55
CA THR A 36 5.79 11.61 -7.87
C THR A 36 7.30 11.87 -7.97
N VAL A 37 7.94 12.04 -6.80
CA VAL A 37 9.39 12.19 -6.69
C VAL A 37 10.00 10.85 -6.28
N MET A 38 10.79 10.25 -7.18
CA MET A 38 11.49 8.99 -6.90
C MET A 38 12.80 9.26 -6.19
N VAL A 39 13.04 8.52 -5.11
CA VAL A 39 14.33 8.55 -4.40
C VAL A 39 14.97 7.17 -4.46
N PRO A 40 16.21 7.06 -4.95
CA PRO A 40 16.94 5.80 -4.96
C PRO A 40 17.12 5.22 -3.55
N ILE A 41 17.27 3.88 -3.43
CA ILE A 41 17.42 3.18 -2.14
C ILE A 41 18.90 3.01 -1.79
N ASP A 42 19.78 3.88 -2.17
CA ASP A 42 21.20 3.77 -1.85
C ASP A 42 21.63 4.67 -0.66
N ALA A 43 22.82 4.42 -0.13
CA ALA A 43 23.36 5.17 0.99
C ALA A 43 23.65 6.65 0.64
N ALA A 44 23.92 6.98 -0.63
CA ALA A 44 24.19 8.34 -1.08
C ALA A 44 22.93 9.19 -1.10
N SER A 45 21.79 8.58 -1.43
CA SER A 45 20.47 9.23 -1.49
C SER A 45 19.87 9.56 -0.11
N ARG A 46 20.51 9.12 0.96
CA ARG A 46 20.03 9.37 2.33
C ARG A 46 20.03 10.86 2.70
N ALA A 47 21.01 11.61 2.19
CA ALA A 47 21.08 13.06 2.39
C ALA A 47 19.96 13.79 1.62
N GLU A 48 19.64 13.34 0.41
CA GLU A 48 18.55 13.86 -0.40
C GLU A 48 17.19 13.55 0.24
N LEU A 49 17.02 12.33 0.76
CA LEU A 49 15.81 11.95 1.51
C LEU A 49 15.57 12.85 2.73
N LEU A 50 16.63 13.28 3.44
CA LEU A 50 16.50 14.22 4.56
C LEU A 50 15.91 15.57 4.16
N LEU A 51 16.19 16.03 2.95
CA LEU A 51 15.65 17.28 2.43
C LEU A 51 14.16 17.13 2.07
N LEU A 52 13.78 15.97 1.55
CA LEU A 52 12.43 15.69 1.08
C LEU A 52 11.52 15.17 2.20
N SER A 53 12.03 14.35 3.10
CA SER A 53 11.29 13.76 4.22
C SER A 53 11.99 14.01 5.56
N PRO A 54 11.34 14.68 6.53
CA PRO A 54 11.93 14.95 7.85
C PRO A 54 12.30 13.68 8.63
N SER A 55 11.71 12.54 8.29
CA SER A 55 11.93 11.25 8.95
C SER A 55 12.88 10.32 8.20
N ILE A 56 13.40 10.71 7.05
CA ILE A 56 14.15 9.83 6.12
C ILE A 56 13.30 8.62 5.69
N ARG A 57 12.00 8.74 5.74
CA ARG A 57 11.07 7.65 5.43
C ARG A 57 10.18 8.03 4.26
N VAL A 58 9.87 7.04 3.45
CA VAL A 58 8.91 7.13 2.37
C VAL A 58 7.72 6.22 2.66
N PRO A 59 6.50 6.61 2.25
CA PRO A 59 6.15 7.82 1.48
C PRO A 59 6.18 9.09 2.33
N CYS A 60 6.40 10.25 1.68
CA CYS A 60 6.24 11.57 2.28
C CYS A 60 5.48 12.49 1.32
N LEU A 61 4.33 12.97 1.74
CA LEU A 61 3.51 13.93 1.00
C LEU A 61 3.92 15.35 1.40
N THR A 62 4.22 16.19 0.40
CA THR A 62 4.37 17.63 0.58
C THR A 62 3.20 18.34 -0.08
N HIS A 63 2.44 19.10 0.69
CA HIS A 63 1.27 19.84 0.22
C HIS A 63 1.13 21.14 1.00
N GLU A 64 1.04 22.28 0.29
CA GLU A 64 0.89 23.62 0.88
C GLU A 64 1.85 23.93 2.04
N GLY A 65 3.11 23.46 1.93
CA GLY A 65 4.15 23.65 2.95
C GLY A 65 4.12 22.62 4.08
N ALA A 66 3.07 21.81 4.22
CA ALA A 66 3.04 20.69 5.14
C ALA A 66 3.84 19.51 4.55
N LYS A 67 4.62 18.84 5.42
CA LYS A 67 5.25 17.55 5.10
C LYS A 67 4.61 16.50 5.98
N VAL A 68 3.93 15.56 5.34
CA VAL A 68 3.17 14.49 6.01
C VAL A 68 3.82 13.14 5.66
N TRP A 69 4.29 12.42 6.65
CA TRP A 69 4.90 11.11 6.49
C TRP A 69 4.23 10.12 7.42
N ASP A 70 4.42 8.84 7.11
CA ASP A 70 3.67 7.68 7.51
C ASP A 70 2.34 7.55 6.74
N THR A 71 2.06 6.32 6.29
CA THR A 71 0.89 6.05 5.42
C THR A 71 -0.44 6.31 6.11
N LEU A 72 -0.54 6.07 7.42
CA LEU A 72 -1.77 6.36 8.16
C LEU A 72 -1.99 7.86 8.31
N ALA A 73 -0.92 8.63 8.59
CA ALA A 73 -0.99 10.08 8.66
C ALA A 73 -1.37 10.68 7.30
N ILE A 74 -0.79 10.16 6.19
CA ILE A 74 -1.16 10.57 4.84
C ILE A 74 -2.63 10.26 4.56
N ALA A 75 -3.13 9.07 4.95
CA ALA A 75 -4.52 8.70 4.76
C ALA A 75 -5.49 9.65 5.48
N GLU A 76 -5.21 9.98 6.75
CA GLU A 76 -6.04 10.91 7.53
C GLU A 76 -5.97 12.32 6.94
N TYR A 77 -4.78 12.82 6.60
CA TYR A 77 -4.60 14.13 5.99
C TYR A 77 -5.37 14.27 4.67
N LEU A 78 -5.22 13.28 3.78
CA LEU A 78 -5.93 13.27 2.51
C LEU A 78 -7.46 13.17 2.69
N ASN A 79 -7.93 12.38 3.65
CA ASN A 79 -9.36 12.29 3.96
C ASN A 79 -9.92 13.63 4.50
N GLU A 80 -9.09 14.41 5.21
CA GLU A 80 -9.46 15.72 5.72
C GLU A 80 -9.55 16.78 4.62
N ILE A 81 -8.53 16.85 3.75
CA ILE A 81 -8.45 17.88 2.70
C ILE A 81 -9.24 17.54 1.43
N CYS A 82 -9.54 16.25 1.21
CA CYS A 82 -10.31 15.75 0.06
C CYS A 82 -11.56 14.98 0.52
N PRO A 83 -12.52 15.62 1.22
CA PRO A 83 -13.67 14.92 1.83
C PRO A 83 -14.58 14.23 0.80
N ASP A 84 -14.65 14.76 -0.42
CA ASP A 84 -15.46 14.19 -1.51
C ASP A 84 -14.92 12.86 -2.03
N ALA A 85 -13.64 12.58 -1.82
CA ALA A 85 -13.02 11.30 -2.17
C ALA A 85 -13.47 10.12 -1.28
N ARG A 86 -14.08 10.41 -0.12
CA ARG A 86 -14.63 9.41 0.81
C ARG A 86 -13.67 8.26 1.11
N LEU A 87 -12.39 8.60 1.29
CA LEU A 87 -11.32 7.61 1.52
C LEU A 87 -11.59 6.69 2.72
N LEU A 88 -12.24 7.22 3.75
CA LEU A 88 -12.70 6.47 4.92
C LEU A 88 -14.23 6.29 4.91
N PRO A 89 -14.75 5.17 5.45
CA PRO A 89 -16.19 4.95 5.57
C PRO A 89 -16.91 6.09 6.29
N GLN A 90 -18.08 6.47 5.78
CA GLN A 90 -18.87 7.57 6.35
C GLN A 90 -19.56 7.14 7.66
N GLU A 91 -19.96 5.89 7.76
CA GLU A 91 -20.54 5.37 8.99
C GLU A 91 -19.47 5.25 10.10
N ARG A 92 -19.80 5.69 11.32
CA ARG A 92 -18.85 5.82 12.43
C ARG A 92 -18.22 4.49 12.85
N GLN A 93 -19.00 3.42 12.91
CA GLN A 93 -18.51 2.11 13.35
C GLN A 93 -17.64 1.47 12.27
N ALA A 94 -18.07 1.55 11.01
CA ALA A 94 -17.28 1.11 9.86
C ALA A 94 -15.96 1.86 9.76
N ARG A 95 -15.97 3.18 9.97
CA ARG A 95 -14.75 4.01 9.99
C ARG A 95 -13.81 3.63 11.13
N ALA A 96 -14.33 3.33 12.32
CA ALA A 96 -13.53 2.86 13.44
C ALA A 96 -12.91 1.49 13.14
N HIS A 97 -13.68 0.57 12.56
CA HIS A 97 -13.19 -0.75 12.14
C HIS A 97 -12.12 -0.62 11.04
N CYS A 98 -12.35 0.23 10.03
CA CYS A 98 -11.37 0.52 8.97
C CYS A 98 -10.03 0.97 9.56
N ARG A 99 -10.05 1.92 10.49
CA ARG A 99 -8.83 2.38 11.19
C ARG A 99 -8.16 1.27 11.98
N SER A 100 -8.93 0.40 12.63
CA SER A 100 -8.37 -0.72 13.40
C SER A 100 -7.61 -1.70 12.53
N ILE A 101 -8.20 -2.15 11.42
CA ILE A 101 -7.53 -3.10 10.51
C ILE A 101 -6.36 -2.44 9.74
N CYS A 102 -6.45 -1.15 9.45
CA CYS A 102 -5.33 -0.40 8.88
C CYS A 102 -4.17 -0.27 9.88
N GLY A 103 -4.47 -0.02 11.16
CA GLY A 103 -3.48 -0.01 12.23
C GLY A 103 -2.83 -1.38 12.44
N GLU A 104 -3.60 -2.47 12.39
CA GLU A 104 -3.09 -3.84 12.44
C GLU A 104 -2.18 -4.14 11.24
N MET A 105 -2.56 -3.72 10.03
CA MET A 105 -1.70 -3.85 8.84
C MET A 105 -0.43 -3.03 8.96
N HIS A 106 -0.50 -1.83 9.52
CA HIS A 106 0.64 -0.93 9.67
C HIS A 106 1.69 -1.48 10.63
N SER A 107 1.28 -1.95 11.80
CA SER A 107 2.19 -2.36 12.89
C SER A 107 2.47 -3.86 12.95
N GLY A 108 1.63 -4.68 12.31
CA GLY A 108 1.67 -6.13 12.41
C GLY A 108 2.22 -6.85 11.19
N PHE A 109 1.97 -8.17 11.16
CA PHE A 109 2.29 -9.09 10.07
C PHE A 109 3.77 -9.13 9.70
N ASN A 110 4.64 -9.07 10.72
CA ASN A 110 6.09 -9.06 10.52
C ASN A 110 6.62 -10.38 9.93
N ALA A 111 6.01 -11.50 10.27
CA ALA A 111 6.42 -12.78 9.74
C ALA A 111 6.11 -12.91 8.24
N LEU A 112 4.92 -12.44 7.82
CA LEU A 112 4.56 -12.34 6.41
C LEU A 112 5.52 -11.40 5.65
N ARG A 113 5.78 -10.20 6.20
CA ARG A 113 6.66 -9.21 5.54
C ARG A 113 8.07 -9.72 5.33
N SER A 114 8.60 -10.48 6.29
CA SER A 114 9.95 -11.05 6.23
C SER A 114 10.02 -12.28 5.32
N ALA A 115 8.99 -13.12 5.33
CA ALA A 115 8.98 -14.36 4.55
C ALA A 115 8.56 -14.15 3.10
N LEU A 116 7.72 -13.15 2.83
CA LEU A 116 7.16 -12.83 1.52
C LEU A 116 7.43 -11.35 1.20
N PRO A 117 8.67 -10.91 0.97
CA PRO A 117 8.97 -9.54 0.62
C PRO A 117 8.27 -9.14 -0.69
N MET A 118 7.92 -7.84 -0.82
CA MET A 118 7.27 -7.37 -2.05
C MET A 118 8.28 -7.35 -3.19
N ASN A 119 7.99 -8.08 -4.25
CA ASN A 119 8.68 -8.05 -5.52
C ASN A 119 7.64 -8.23 -6.63
N LEU A 120 7.29 -7.14 -7.32
CA LEU A 120 6.23 -7.13 -8.32
C LEU A 120 6.64 -7.73 -9.66
N ARG A 121 7.94 -7.94 -9.87
CA ARG A 121 8.50 -8.53 -11.09
C ARG A 121 8.69 -10.05 -10.96
N ALA A 122 8.73 -10.56 -9.74
CA ALA A 122 8.94 -11.98 -9.46
C ALA A 122 7.64 -12.78 -9.39
N HIS A 123 7.75 -14.06 -9.66
CA HIS A 123 6.71 -15.05 -9.40
C HIS A 123 7.37 -16.37 -8.98
N PHE A 124 7.02 -16.84 -7.80
CA PHE A 124 7.55 -18.07 -7.21
C PHE A 124 6.41 -19.09 -7.06
N PRO A 125 6.16 -19.93 -8.08
CA PRO A 125 5.12 -20.93 -8.02
C PRO A 125 5.43 -21.97 -6.94
N ASP A 126 4.37 -22.45 -6.26
CA ASP A 126 4.48 -23.46 -5.19
C ASP A 126 5.44 -23.09 -4.05
N PHE A 127 5.63 -21.79 -3.77
CA PHE A 127 6.53 -21.33 -2.71
C PHE A 127 6.14 -21.91 -1.35
N ARG A 128 7.11 -22.48 -0.62
CA ARG A 128 6.86 -23.07 0.69
C ARG A 128 6.81 -22.01 1.77
N ILE A 129 5.60 -21.71 2.25
CA ILE A 129 5.37 -20.71 3.28
C ILE A 129 5.64 -21.31 4.68
N TRP A 130 6.43 -20.59 5.48
CA TRP A 130 6.76 -20.98 6.84
C TRP A 130 5.58 -20.76 7.79
N SER A 131 5.44 -21.57 8.83
CA SER A 131 4.30 -21.60 9.75
C SER A 131 3.93 -20.24 10.35
N ARG A 132 4.91 -19.40 10.70
CA ARG A 132 4.64 -18.07 11.25
C ARG A 132 4.00 -17.12 10.24
N ALA A 133 4.47 -17.15 8.98
CA ALA A 133 3.86 -16.37 7.91
C ALA A 133 2.48 -16.89 7.55
N GLN A 134 2.26 -18.21 7.68
CA GLN A 134 0.94 -18.81 7.48
C GLN A 134 -0.11 -18.26 8.46
N HIS A 135 0.23 -18.07 9.75
CA HIS A 135 -0.68 -17.46 10.72
C HIS A 135 -1.02 -16.00 10.36
N ASP A 136 -0.05 -15.23 9.87
CA ASP A 136 -0.30 -13.87 9.39
C ASP A 136 -1.26 -13.87 8.19
N ILE A 137 -1.08 -14.82 7.24
CA ILE A 137 -1.96 -14.99 6.09
C ILE A 137 -3.39 -15.33 6.55
N GLU A 138 -3.54 -16.30 7.44
CA GLU A 138 -4.84 -16.72 7.98
C GLU A 138 -5.56 -15.56 8.67
N ARG A 139 -4.83 -14.74 9.45
CA ARG A 139 -5.39 -13.54 10.09
C ARG A 139 -5.86 -12.51 9.07
N ILE A 140 -5.05 -12.24 8.04
CA ILE A 140 -5.40 -11.31 6.95
C ILE A 140 -6.65 -11.80 6.20
N VAL A 141 -6.68 -13.06 5.82
CA VAL A 141 -7.83 -13.68 5.14
C VAL A 141 -9.10 -13.58 6.00
N THR A 142 -8.98 -13.80 7.31
CA THR A 142 -10.08 -13.63 8.25
C THR A 142 -10.59 -12.19 8.25
N ILE A 143 -9.70 -11.20 8.38
CA ILE A 143 -10.05 -9.76 8.31
C ILE A 143 -10.80 -9.44 7.02
N TRP A 144 -10.27 -9.86 5.87
CA TRP A 144 -10.89 -9.57 4.59
C TRP A 144 -12.28 -10.21 4.46
N ARG A 145 -12.42 -11.48 4.86
CA ARG A 145 -13.71 -12.18 4.82
C ARG A 145 -14.75 -11.55 5.73
N GLU A 146 -14.35 -11.15 6.95
CA GLU A 146 -15.22 -10.42 7.88
C GLU A 146 -15.69 -9.10 7.27
N CYS A 147 -14.79 -8.30 6.71
CA CYS A 147 -15.13 -7.03 6.08
C CYS A 147 -16.07 -7.21 4.86
N LEU A 148 -15.71 -8.08 3.92
CA LEU A 148 -16.52 -8.33 2.73
C LEU A 148 -17.93 -8.83 3.08
N THR A 149 -18.03 -9.67 4.11
CA THR A 149 -19.33 -10.18 4.59
C THR A 149 -20.13 -9.10 5.30
N GLN A 150 -19.50 -8.31 6.17
CA GLN A 150 -20.17 -7.32 7.00
C GLN A 150 -20.63 -6.10 6.21
N TYR A 151 -19.82 -5.64 5.26
CA TYR A 151 -20.09 -4.40 4.52
C TYR A 151 -20.66 -4.64 3.13
N HIS A 152 -20.88 -5.90 2.74
CA HIS A 152 -21.61 -6.35 1.55
C HIS A 152 -21.10 -5.77 0.21
N GLY A 153 -19.85 -5.35 0.16
CA GLY A 153 -19.29 -4.73 -1.03
C GLY A 153 -18.28 -5.60 -1.76
N PRO A 154 -17.89 -5.17 -2.96
CA PRO A 154 -16.74 -5.75 -3.64
C PRO A 154 -15.41 -5.31 -2.99
N TRP A 155 -15.41 -4.23 -2.20
CA TRP A 155 -14.27 -3.71 -1.45
C TRP A 155 -14.47 -3.93 0.05
N LEU A 156 -13.41 -3.79 0.85
CA LEU A 156 -13.45 -4.13 2.28
C LEU A 156 -14.50 -3.36 3.08
N PHE A 157 -14.88 -2.17 2.62
CA PHE A 157 -15.89 -1.34 3.31
C PHE A 157 -17.02 -0.88 2.40
N GLY A 158 -17.47 -1.71 1.47
CA GLY A 158 -18.64 -1.44 0.64
C GLY A 158 -18.33 -1.35 -0.85
N ASP A 159 -19.04 -0.46 -1.56
CA ASP A 159 -19.04 -0.43 -3.02
C ASP A 159 -17.84 0.31 -3.63
N GLU A 160 -17.13 1.12 -2.85
CA GLU A 160 -16.04 1.95 -3.31
C GLU A 160 -14.72 1.53 -2.64
N ILE A 161 -13.62 1.57 -3.42
CA ILE A 161 -12.26 1.34 -2.91
C ILE A 161 -11.88 2.44 -1.92
N GLY A 162 -11.24 2.09 -0.82
CA GLY A 162 -10.87 3.04 0.22
C GLY A 162 -9.48 2.82 0.83
N VAL A 163 -9.27 3.47 1.98
CA VAL A 163 -7.99 3.39 2.72
C VAL A 163 -7.61 1.94 3.02
N ALA A 164 -8.55 1.11 3.47
CA ALA A 164 -8.25 -0.27 3.82
C ALA A 164 -7.73 -1.06 2.62
N ASP A 165 -8.35 -0.94 1.46
CA ASP A 165 -7.93 -1.63 0.24
C ASP A 165 -6.53 -1.17 -0.20
N ALA A 166 -6.25 0.15 -0.14
CA ALA A 166 -4.91 0.69 -0.43
C ALA A 166 -3.86 0.16 0.56
N MET A 167 -4.20 0.04 1.84
CA MET A 167 -3.30 -0.50 2.87
C MET A 167 -3.00 -1.99 2.66
N TYR A 168 -3.97 -2.76 2.17
CA TYR A 168 -3.81 -4.19 1.91
C TYR A 168 -3.34 -4.53 0.48
N ALA A 169 -3.38 -3.62 -0.48
CA ALA A 169 -2.95 -3.87 -1.86
C ALA A 169 -1.55 -4.50 -1.99
N PRO A 170 -0.51 -4.07 -1.25
CA PRO A 170 0.79 -4.75 -1.30
C PRO A 170 0.78 -6.18 -0.72
N VAL A 171 -0.20 -6.55 0.09
CA VAL A 171 -0.37 -7.94 0.56
C VAL A 171 -0.93 -8.79 -0.55
N VAL A 172 -1.91 -8.26 -1.29
CA VAL A 172 -2.48 -8.93 -2.47
C VAL A 172 -1.38 -9.23 -3.49
N THR A 173 -0.48 -8.27 -3.76
CA THR A 173 0.63 -8.51 -4.69
C THR A 173 1.58 -9.60 -4.19
N ARG A 174 1.88 -9.64 -2.88
CA ARG A 174 2.67 -10.74 -2.30
C ARG A 174 2.00 -12.10 -2.46
N PHE A 175 0.68 -12.17 -2.25
CA PHE A 175 -0.06 -13.42 -2.43
C PHE A 175 0.04 -13.94 -3.86
N LEU A 176 0.02 -13.03 -4.85
CA LEU A 176 0.24 -13.38 -6.25
C LEU A 176 1.71 -13.83 -6.50
N THR A 177 2.68 -13.05 -6.02
CA THR A 177 4.11 -13.34 -6.23
C THR A 177 4.50 -14.72 -5.69
N TYR A 178 3.98 -15.10 -4.51
CA TYR A 178 4.34 -16.35 -3.83
C TYR A 178 3.30 -17.46 -3.96
N ASP A 179 2.37 -17.34 -4.91
CA ASP A 179 1.37 -18.36 -5.24
C ASP A 179 0.57 -18.86 -4.02
N VAL A 180 0.18 -17.91 -3.14
CA VAL A 180 -0.62 -18.22 -1.94
C VAL A 180 -1.97 -18.79 -2.35
N LYS A 181 -2.28 -20.00 -1.87
CA LYS A 181 -3.57 -20.64 -2.16
C LYS A 181 -4.67 -20.00 -1.34
N LEU A 182 -5.68 -19.49 -2.02
CA LEU A 182 -6.81 -18.76 -1.44
C LEU A 182 -8.14 -19.41 -1.81
N GLU A 183 -9.11 -19.29 -0.90
CA GLU A 183 -10.50 -19.65 -1.20
C GLU A 183 -11.08 -18.69 -2.26
N PRO A 184 -12.07 -19.14 -3.05
CA PRO A 184 -12.60 -18.37 -4.19
C PRO A 184 -13.05 -16.95 -3.84
N ASP A 185 -13.71 -16.73 -2.71
CA ASP A 185 -14.19 -15.44 -2.24
C ASP A 185 -13.06 -14.42 -2.06
N ILE A 186 -11.95 -14.87 -1.48
CA ILE A 186 -10.75 -14.06 -1.24
C ILE A 186 -9.92 -13.89 -2.51
N ALA A 187 -9.85 -14.93 -3.34
CA ALA A 187 -9.19 -14.85 -4.64
C ALA A 187 -9.88 -13.81 -5.54
N ASP A 188 -11.21 -13.77 -5.57
CA ASP A 188 -12.00 -12.79 -6.33
C ASP A 188 -11.72 -11.35 -5.84
N TYR A 189 -11.61 -11.14 -4.53
CA TYR A 189 -11.20 -9.84 -3.98
C TYR A 189 -9.79 -9.46 -4.44
N CYS A 190 -8.82 -10.38 -4.34
CA CYS A 190 -7.45 -10.14 -4.79
C CYS A 190 -7.41 -9.77 -6.28
N MET A 191 -8.12 -10.50 -7.13
CA MET A 191 -8.18 -10.20 -8.57
C MET A 191 -8.78 -8.81 -8.84
N ARG A 192 -9.78 -8.41 -8.07
CA ARG A 192 -10.38 -7.07 -8.18
C ARG A 192 -9.40 -5.97 -7.79
N VAL A 193 -8.65 -6.17 -6.70
CA VAL A 193 -7.60 -5.23 -6.28
C VAL A 193 -6.53 -5.09 -7.37
N LEU A 194 -6.06 -6.21 -7.95
CA LEU A 194 -5.06 -6.19 -9.03
C LEU A 194 -5.57 -5.51 -10.30
N ALA A 195 -6.86 -5.65 -10.61
CA ALA A 195 -7.50 -5.03 -11.77
C ALA A 195 -7.85 -3.55 -11.57
N GLN A 196 -7.72 -3.02 -10.35
CA GLN A 196 -7.98 -1.60 -10.07
C GLN A 196 -6.96 -0.74 -10.85
N PRO A 197 -7.42 0.29 -11.59
CA PRO A 197 -6.56 1.02 -12.53
C PRO A 197 -5.27 1.57 -11.91
N PHE A 198 -5.32 2.14 -10.70
CA PHE A 198 -4.13 2.69 -10.05
C PHE A 198 -3.18 1.58 -9.54
N VAL A 199 -3.71 0.43 -9.11
CA VAL A 199 -2.88 -0.72 -8.74
C VAL A 199 -2.17 -1.26 -9.97
N ALA A 200 -2.87 -1.41 -11.09
CA ALA A 200 -2.29 -1.84 -12.36
C ALA A 200 -1.22 -0.84 -12.85
N GLU A 201 -1.50 0.49 -12.81
CA GLU A 201 -0.54 1.55 -13.15
C GLU A 201 0.75 1.43 -12.33
N TRP A 202 0.64 1.21 -11.02
CA TRP A 202 1.81 1.03 -10.15
C TRP A 202 2.62 -0.22 -10.52
N ILE A 203 1.93 -1.36 -10.74
CA ILE A 203 2.57 -2.63 -11.10
C ILE A 203 3.29 -2.51 -12.46
N ASP A 204 2.67 -1.90 -13.45
CA ASP A 204 3.27 -1.72 -14.77
C ASP A 204 4.49 -0.79 -14.70
N ALA A 205 4.42 0.28 -13.91
CA ALA A 205 5.56 1.15 -13.65
C ALA A 205 6.70 0.41 -12.91
N ALA A 206 6.37 -0.48 -11.96
CA ALA A 206 7.36 -1.31 -11.26
C ALA A 206 8.07 -2.29 -12.20
N LYS A 207 7.34 -2.88 -13.16
CA LYS A 207 7.93 -3.77 -14.18
C LYS A 207 8.87 -3.03 -15.14
N ALA A 208 8.69 -1.72 -15.31
CA ALA A 208 9.52 -0.88 -16.14
C ALA A 208 10.76 -0.34 -15.41
N GLU A 209 10.86 -0.45 -14.08
CA GLU A 209 12.05 -0.07 -13.32
C GLU A 209 13.23 -0.98 -13.70
N GLN A 210 14.42 -0.36 -13.83
CA GLN A 210 15.66 -1.08 -14.16
C GLN A 210 16.49 -1.43 -12.91
N ASP A 211 16.18 -0.81 -11.77
CA ASP A 211 16.94 -0.99 -10.54
C ASP A 211 16.58 -2.32 -9.89
N ASP A 212 17.59 -3.16 -9.68
CA ASP A 212 17.51 -4.41 -8.93
C ASP A 212 18.15 -4.24 -7.55
N ILE A 213 17.57 -4.87 -6.55
CA ILE A 213 18.14 -4.95 -5.20
C ILE A 213 18.50 -6.42 -4.99
N ASP A 214 19.77 -6.76 -5.19
CA ASP A 214 20.27 -8.14 -5.16
C ASP A 214 19.82 -8.90 -3.89
N GLU A 215 19.76 -8.22 -2.72
CA GLU A 215 19.32 -8.83 -1.46
C GLU A 215 17.83 -9.20 -1.44
N LEU A 216 17.02 -8.59 -2.31
CA LEU A 216 15.57 -8.85 -2.42
C LEU A 216 15.21 -9.70 -3.63
N ASP A 217 16.15 -9.90 -4.55
CA ASP A 217 16.01 -10.75 -5.73
C ASP A 217 16.61 -12.16 -5.50
N MET A 218 17.00 -12.46 -4.24
CA MET A 218 17.57 -13.77 -3.91
C MET A 218 16.62 -14.91 -4.28
N GLU A 219 17.10 -15.83 -5.09
CA GLU A 219 16.50 -17.13 -5.30
C GLU A 219 16.56 -17.94 -3.98
N PHE A 220 15.41 -18.41 -3.51
CA PHE A 220 15.30 -19.30 -2.35
C PHE A 220 15.33 -20.76 -2.76
#